data_1a40ace7fd200c6ea61e30a46e2a94ef
#
_entry.id   1a40ace7fd200c6ea61e30a46e2a94ef
#
_cell.length_a   1.000
_cell.length_b   1.000
_cell.length_c   1.000
_cell.angle_alpha   90.00
_cell.angle_beta   90.00
_cell.angle_gamma   90.00
#
_symmetry.space_group_name_H-M   'P 1'
#
loop_
_entity.id
_entity.type
_entity.pdbx_description
1 polymer ?
#
loop_
_entity_poly.entity_id
_entity_poly.type
_entity_poly.pdbx_seq_one_letter_code
_entity_poly.pdbx_strand_id
1 'polypeptide(L)'
;MTGVQTCALPISKLQEDAYHTGSHPGVMIVPAALAIAETLGSSGRDLLTALVAGYEVEAAITADFIPRSNEQGFRSSPIYGPFGAAIAAGKLMGLSADQLTHAIGFAATFASGTFEGGEIGRAHV
;
A
#
# COMPACT_ATOMS: atom_id res chain seq x y z
N MET A 1 0.11 17.45 26.24
CA MET A 1 0.38 16.86 24.90
C MET A 1 1.44 17.70 24.22
N THR A 2 2.52 17.09 23.76
CA THR A 2 3.58 17.80 23.04
C THR A 2 3.08 18.15 21.63
N GLY A 3 3.54 19.25 21.04
CA GLY A 3 3.13 19.70 19.71
C GLY A 3 3.33 18.66 18.60
N VAL A 4 4.28 17.73 18.78
CA VAL A 4 4.53 16.60 17.88
C VAL A 4 3.36 15.62 17.84
N GLN A 5 2.76 15.31 18.97
CA GLN A 5 1.59 14.42 19.03
C GLN A 5 0.38 15.06 18.35
N THR A 6 0.19 16.37 18.51
CA THR A 6 -0.91 17.09 17.88
C THR A 6 -0.79 17.14 16.35
N CYS A 7 0.44 17.18 15.81
CA CYS A 7 0.66 17.14 14.36
C CYS A 7 0.57 15.73 13.78
N ALA A 8 1.00 14.70 14.51
CA ALA A 8 0.97 13.33 14.03
C ALA A 8 -0.46 12.78 13.86
N LEU A 9 -1.38 13.17 14.74
CA LEU A 9 -2.78 12.70 14.68
C LEU A 9 -3.53 13.11 13.41
N PRO A 10 -3.48 14.39 12.95
CA PRO A 10 -4.09 14.77 11.68
C PRO A 10 -3.40 14.12 10.48
N ILE A 11 -2.08 14.02 10.49
CA ILE A 11 -1.31 13.42 9.39
C ILE A 11 -1.63 11.94 9.26
N SER A 12 -1.76 11.21 10.37
CA SER A 12 -2.10 9.78 10.35
C SER A 12 -3.53 9.50 9.88
N LYS A 13 -4.40 10.51 9.86
CA LYS A 13 -5.79 10.40 9.38
C LYS A 13 -5.98 10.89 7.94
N LEU A 14 -4.98 11.50 7.33
CA LEU A 14 -4.99 11.91 5.93
C LEU A 14 -4.60 10.74 5.02
N GLN A 15 -5.27 9.62 5.22
CA GLN A 15 -5.14 8.45 4.36
C GLN A 15 -6.34 8.43 3.43
N GLU A 16 -6.11 8.14 2.16
CA GLU A 16 -7.22 7.88 1.26
C GLU A 16 -7.83 6.51 1.60
N ASP A 17 -9.13 6.42 1.40
CA ASP A 17 -9.89 5.19 1.56
C ASP A 17 -10.33 4.66 0.19
N ALA A 18 -10.01 3.41 -0.10
CA ALA A 18 -10.63 2.72 -1.22
C ALA A 18 -11.96 2.14 -0.75
N TYR A 19 -13.05 2.82 -1.06
CA TYR A 19 -14.40 2.53 -0.56
C TYR A 19 -14.85 1.08 -0.77
N HIS A 20 -14.43 0.45 -1.86
CA HIS A 20 -14.82 -0.93 -2.16
C HIS A 20 -13.94 -1.98 -1.47
N THR A 21 -12.75 -1.60 -1.05
CA THR A 21 -11.76 -2.54 -0.53
C THR A 21 -11.45 -2.33 0.95
N GLY A 22 -11.83 -1.19 1.54
CA GLY A 22 -11.56 -0.89 2.95
C GLY A 22 -10.06 -0.87 3.28
N SER A 23 -9.21 -0.59 2.28
CA SER A 23 -7.76 -0.43 2.45
C SER A 23 -7.32 1.01 2.22
N HIS A 24 -6.06 1.29 2.52
CA HIS A 24 -5.40 2.57 2.25
C HIS A 24 -4.23 2.35 1.28
N PRO A 25 -4.48 2.14 -0.01
CA PRO A 25 -3.46 1.76 -0.98
C PRO A 25 -2.35 2.81 -1.13
N GLY A 26 -2.68 4.09 -1.09
CA GLY A 26 -1.73 5.16 -1.33
C GLY A 26 -0.60 5.24 -0.31
N VAL A 27 -0.82 4.84 0.93
CA VAL A 27 0.24 4.86 1.95
C VAL A 27 1.38 3.89 1.64
N MET A 28 1.13 2.89 0.82
CA MET A 28 2.11 1.90 0.38
C MET A 28 2.58 2.15 -1.06
N ILE A 29 1.64 2.40 -1.97
CA ILE A 29 1.91 2.48 -3.41
C ILE A 29 2.63 3.78 -3.76
N VAL A 30 2.16 4.92 -3.24
CA VAL A 30 2.70 6.23 -3.63
C VAL A 30 4.17 6.40 -3.23
N PRO A 31 4.58 6.16 -1.97
CA PRO A 31 5.97 6.33 -1.59
C PRO A 31 6.90 5.35 -2.31
N ALA A 32 6.47 4.11 -2.54
CA ALA A 32 7.25 3.13 -3.28
C ALA A 32 7.46 3.56 -4.74
N ALA A 33 6.40 3.99 -5.43
CA ALA A 33 6.47 4.47 -6.79
C ALA A 33 7.33 5.74 -6.92
N LEU A 34 7.18 6.70 -6.00
CA LEU A 34 7.97 7.93 -6.00
C LEU A 34 9.46 7.64 -5.85
N ALA A 35 9.85 6.80 -4.89
CA ALA A 35 11.25 6.46 -4.65
C ALA A 35 11.92 5.85 -5.89
N ILE A 36 11.21 4.95 -6.58
CA ILE A 36 11.71 4.34 -7.83
C ILE A 36 11.73 5.35 -8.97
N ALA A 37 10.67 6.16 -9.12
CA ALA A 37 10.59 7.17 -10.18
C ALA A 37 11.71 8.21 -10.06
N GLU A 38 12.01 8.67 -8.85
CA GLU A 38 13.12 9.60 -8.58
C GLU A 38 14.46 8.96 -8.92
N THR A 39 14.68 7.72 -8.50
CA THR A 39 15.93 6.99 -8.77
C THR A 39 16.18 6.80 -10.26
N LEU A 40 15.14 6.54 -11.03
CA LEU A 40 15.22 6.29 -12.48
C LEU A 40 15.07 7.55 -13.33
N GLY A 41 14.76 8.69 -12.74
CA GLY A 41 14.45 9.92 -13.48
C GLY A 41 13.22 9.77 -14.37
N SER A 42 12.23 9.02 -13.91
CA SER A 42 11.02 8.71 -14.67
C SER A 42 10.16 9.95 -14.93
N SER A 43 9.43 9.96 -16.05
CA SER A 43 8.50 11.05 -16.33
C SER A 43 7.27 10.99 -15.39
N GLY A 44 6.62 12.15 -15.18
CA GLY A 44 5.36 12.21 -14.42
C GLY A 44 4.26 11.32 -15.04
N ARG A 45 4.28 11.13 -16.37
CA ARG A 45 3.36 10.22 -17.06
C ARG A 45 3.59 8.77 -16.68
N ASP A 46 4.85 8.35 -16.63
CA ASP A 46 5.22 6.99 -16.25
C ASP A 46 4.85 6.73 -14.79
N LEU A 47 5.12 7.70 -13.91
CA LEU A 47 4.72 7.64 -12.51
C LEU A 47 3.20 7.46 -12.37
N LEU A 48 2.39 8.29 -13.02
CA LEU A 48 0.93 8.18 -12.97
C LEU A 48 0.45 6.83 -13.50
N THR A 49 1.04 6.35 -14.60
CA THR A 49 0.70 5.04 -15.17
C THR A 49 1.02 3.90 -14.21
N ALA A 50 2.15 4.00 -13.51
CA ALA A 50 2.57 3.02 -12.53
C ALA A 50 1.65 3.03 -11.29
N LEU A 51 1.27 4.22 -10.80
CA LEU A 51 0.32 4.36 -9.71
C LEU A 51 -1.02 3.71 -10.06
N VAL A 52 -1.59 4.02 -11.23
CA VAL A 52 -2.83 3.40 -11.68
C VAL A 52 -2.71 1.87 -11.68
N ALA A 53 -1.63 1.32 -12.26
CA ALA A 53 -1.43 -0.12 -12.28
C ALA A 53 -1.35 -0.75 -10.87
N GLY A 54 -0.67 -0.09 -9.93
CA GLY A 54 -0.58 -0.54 -8.54
C GLY A 54 -1.93 -0.55 -7.84
N TYR A 55 -2.71 0.53 -7.98
CA TYR A 55 -4.05 0.63 -7.41
C TYR A 55 -5.01 -0.42 -7.98
N GLU A 56 -5.01 -0.62 -9.31
CA GLU A 56 -5.88 -1.61 -9.97
C GLU A 56 -5.58 -3.03 -9.50
N VAL A 57 -4.30 -3.39 -9.40
CA VAL A 57 -3.92 -4.75 -8.96
C VAL A 57 -4.24 -4.95 -7.47
N GLU A 58 -3.95 -3.97 -6.61
CA GLU A 58 -4.35 -4.07 -5.19
C GLU A 58 -5.87 -4.20 -5.06
N ALA A 59 -6.64 -3.37 -5.77
CA ALA A 59 -8.10 -3.43 -5.75
C ALA A 59 -8.62 -4.78 -6.21
N ALA A 60 -8.06 -5.35 -7.28
CA ALA A 60 -8.46 -6.66 -7.79
C ALA A 60 -8.18 -7.80 -6.79
N ILE A 61 -7.03 -7.74 -6.09
CA ILE A 61 -6.69 -8.75 -5.07
C ILE A 61 -7.56 -8.59 -3.82
N THR A 62 -7.86 -7.35 -3.42
CA THR A 62 -8.53 -7.07 -2.15
C THR A 62 -10.03 -7.30 -2.18
N ALA A 63 -10.68 -7.16 -3.34
CA ALA A 63 -12.13 -7.16 -3.47
C ALA A 63 -12.82 -8.35 -2.77
N ASP A 64 -12.23 -9.54 -2.88
CA ASP A 64 -12.82 -10.79 -2.36
C ASP A 64 -12.28 -11.19 -0.97
N PHE A 65 -11.15 -10.64 -0.54
CA PHE A 65 -10.43 -11.16 0.63
C PHE A 65 -10.48 -10.28 1.87
N ILE A 66 -10.67 -8.96 1.73
CA ILE A 66 -10.63 -8.04 2.87
C ILE A 66 -11.66 -8.37 3.95
N PRO A 67 -12.95 -8.63 3.67
CA PRO A 67 -13.90 -8.92 4.72
C PRO A 67 -13.44 -10.07 5.60
N ARG A 68 -12.98 -11.15 4.95
CA ARG A 68 -12.53 -12.35 5.66
C ARG A 68 -11.24 -12.14 6.45
N SER A 69 -10.28 -11.38 5.93
CA SER A 69 -9.05 -11.08 6.66
C SER A 69 -9.30 -10.18 7.86
N ASN A 70 -10.19 -9.21 7.73
CA ASN A 70 -10.59 -8.33 8.83
C ASN A 70 -11.30 -9.10 9.96
N GLU A 71 -12.18 -10.05 9.62
CA GLU A 71 -12.83 -10.93 10.59
C GLU A 71 -11.82 -11.77 11.38
N GLN A 72 -10.68 -12.10 10.77
CA GLN A 72 -9.61 -12.85 11.41
C GLN A 72 -8.60 -11.96 12.18
N GLY A 73 -8.87 -10.66 12.29
CA GLY A 73 -8.02 -9.72 13.02
C GLY A 73 -6.83 -9.18 12.25
N PHE A 74 -6.78 -9.37 10.93
CA PHE A 74 -5.74 -8.82 10.09
C PHE A 74 -6.14 -7.46 9.52
N ARG A 75 -5.17 -6.53 9.47
CA ARG A 75 -5.36 -5.21 8.89
C ARG A 75 -5.10 -5.27 7.39
N SER A 76 -6.00 -4.71 6.58
CA SER A 76 -5.96 -4.77 5.12
C SER A 76 -4.71 -4.14 4.50
N SER A 77 -4.38 -2.90 4.87
CA SER A 77 -3.29 -2.16 4.21
C SER A 77 -1.93 -2.85 4.27
N PRO A 78 -1.42 -3.32 5.43
CA PRO A 78 -0.12 -4.00 5.47
C PRO A 78 -0.11 -5.38 4.83
N ILE A 79 -1.28 -6.00 4.64
CA ILE A 79 -1.38 -7.28 3.95
C ILE A 79 -1.42 -7.09 2.43
N TYR A 80 -2.24 -6.16 1.94
CA TYR A 80 -2.49 -6.03 0.52
C TYR A 80 -1.67 -4.93 -0.16
N GLY A 81 -1.29 -3.87 0.56
CA GLY A 81 -0.47 -2.78 0.03
C GLY A 81 0.85 -3.20 -0.61
N PRO A 82 1.58 -4.22 -0.10
CA PRO A 82 2.79 -4.71 -0.74
C PRO A 82 2.60 -5.17 -2.19
N PHE A 83 1.43 -5.71 -2.54
CA PHE A 83 1.14 -6.13 -3.92
C PHE A 83 1.07 -4.93 -4.86
N GLY A 84 0.29 -3.90 -4.50
CA GLY A 84 0.18 -2.67 -5.28
C GLY A 84 1.52 -1.95 -5.41
N ALA A 85 2.27 -1.86 -4.30
CA ALA A 85 3.60 -1.26 -4.28
C ALA A 85 4.59 -2.00 -5.21
N ALA A 86 4.60 -3.33 -5.18
CA ALA A 86 5.46 -4.15 -6.05
C ALA A 86 5.13 -3.95 -7.54
N ILE A 87 3.85 -3.85 -7.89
CA ILE A 87 3.42 -3.61 -9.27
C ILE A 87 3.79 -2.19 -9.73
N ALA A 88 3.55 -1.17 -8.91
CA ALA A 88 3.90 0.20 -9.28
C ALA A 88 5.42 0.35 -9.49
N ALA A 89 6.22 -0.16 -8.56
CA ALA A 89 7.67 -0.16 -8.66
C ALA A 89 8.15 -0.95 -9.89
N GLY A 90 7.66 -2.16 -10.08
CA GLY A 90 8.03 -3.03 -11.19
C GLY A 90 7.65 -2.45 -12.57
N LYS A 91 6.51 -1.74 -12.65
CA LYS A 91 6.10 -1.02 -13.85
C LYS A 91 7.09 0.07 -14.23
N LEU A 92 7.55 0.87 -13.26
CA LEU A 92 8.58 1.90 -13.47
C LEU A 92 9.93 1.29 -13.88
N MET A 93 10.28 0.13 -13.31
CA MET A 93 11.50 -0.60 -13.65
C MET A 93 11.43 -1.31 -15.01
N GLY A 94 10.29 -1.28 -15.69
CA GLY A 94 10.11 -1.93 -16.99
C GLY A 94 10.09 -3.45 -16.93
N LEU A 95 9.66 -4.04 -15.81
CA LEU A 95 9.59 -5.49 -15.65
C LEU A 95 8.57 -6.11 -16.60
N SER A 96 8.91 -7.29 -17.14
CA SER A 96 7.99 -8.10 -17.94
C SER A 96 6.83 -8.66 -17.10
N ALA A 97 5.78 -9.15 -17.75
CA ALA A 97 4.64 -9.76 -17.07
C ALA A 97 5.05 -10.93 -16.15
N ASP A 98 6.00 -11.78 -16.61
CA ASP A 98 6.50 -12.89 -15.80
C ASP A 98 7.27 -12.38 -14.57
N GLN A 99 8.10 -11.34 -14.74
CA GLN A 99 8.82 -10.73 -13.62
C GLN A 99 7.87 -10.06 -12.64
N LEU A 100 6.80 -9.40 -13.11
CA LEU A 100 5.75 -8.83 -12.24
C LEU A 100 5.01 -9.93 -11.47
N THR A 101 4.75 -11.07 -12.11
CA THR A 101 4.15 -12.24 -11.42
C THR A 101 5.05 -12.73 -10.29
N HIS A 102 6.36 -12.84 -10.52
CA HIS A 102 7.30 -13.17 -9.46
C HIS A 102 7.36 -12.10 -8.37
N ALA A 103 7.32 -10.82 -8.73
CA ALA A 103 7.30 -9.73 -7.76
C ALA A 103 6.08 -9.80 -6.83
N ILE A 104 4.89 -10.16 -7.37
CA ILE A 104 3.69 -10.42 -6.56
C ILE A 104 3.93 -11.59 -5.61
N GLY A 105 4.53 -12.68 -6.09
CA GLY A 105 4.88 -13.84 -5.26
C GLY A 105 5.80 -13.46 -4.09
N PHE A 106 6.82 -12.64 -4.34
CA PHE A 106 7.68 -12.11 -3.29
C PHE A 106 6.91 -11.19 -2.33
N ALA A 107 6.09 -10.28 -2.83
CA ALA A 107 5.28 -9.40 -2.01
C ALA A 107 4.39 -10.18 -1.03
N ALA A 108 3.84 -11.31 -1.46
CA ALA A 108 3.04 -12.19 -0.61
C ALA A 108 3.80 -12.72 0.61
N THR A 109 5.13 -12.88 0.53
CA THR A 109 5.93 -13.34 1.67
C THR A 109 6.12 -12.29 2.75
N PHE A 110 5.90 -11.02 2.43
CA PHE A 110 5.97 -9.89 3.36
C PHE A 110 4.60 -9.42 3.84
N ALA A 111 3.52 -9.96 3.29
CA ALA A 111 2.16 -9.62 3.64
C ALA A 111 1.87 -10.03 5.10
N SER A 112 1.86 -9.06 6.01
CA SER A 112 1.62 -9.29 7.44
C SER A 112 1.12 -8.04 8.12
N GLY A 113 0.40 -8.20 9.23
CA GLY A 113 -0.04 -7.11 10.08
C GLY A 113 -1.40 -7.41 10.71
N THR A 114 -1.49 -7.18 12.01
CA THR A 114 -2.72 -7.32 12.79
C THR A 114 -3.29 -5.95 13.16
N PHE A 115 -4.53 -5.91 13.59
CA PHE A 115 -5.16 -4.69 14.12
C PHE A 115 -4.49 -4.21 15.41
N GLU A 116 -3.85 -5.08 16.18
CA GLU A 116 -3.23 -4.74 17.47
C GLU A 116 -2.13 -3.67 17.35
N GLY A 117 -1.38 -3.64 16.26
CA GLY A 117 -0.41 -2.57 16.00
C GLY A 117 -1.05 -1.18 15.91
N GLY A 118 -2.33 -1.09 15.50
CA GLY A 118 -3.12 0.13 15.51
C GLY A 118 -3.66 0.50 16.89
N GLU A 119 -3.94 -0.50 17.72
CA GLU A 119 -4.42 -0.32 19.10
C GLU A 119 -3.31 0.21 20.02
N ILE A 120 -2.09 -0.36 19.92
CA ILE A 120 -0.93 0.09 20.70
C ILE A 120 -0.62 1.57 20.42
N GLY A 121 -0.70 2.01 19.16
CA GLY A 121 -0.50 3.40 18.79
C GLY A 121 -1.56 4.35 19.36
N ARG A 122 -2.74 3.85 19.71
CA ARG A 122 -3.84 4.62 20.34
C ARG A 122 -3.79 4.62 21.86
N ALA A 123 -3.18 3.61 22.48
CA ALA A 123 -3.15 3.45 23.92
C ALA A 123 -2.29 4.50 24.65
N HIS A 124 -1.55 5.32 23.93
CA HIS A 124 -0.70 6.39 24.47
C HIS A 124 -1.20 7.81 24.18
N VAL A 125 -2.47 7.96 23.84
CA VAL A 125 -3.10 9.26 23.58
C VAL A 125 -4.09 9.62 24.68
#